data_5ac1799baa464e3168b4505d50564e15
#
_entry.id   5ac1799baa464e3168b4505d50564e15
#
_cell.length_a   1.000
_cell.length_b   1.000
_cell.length_c   1.000
_cell.angle_alpha   90.00
_cell.angle_beta   90.00
_cell.angle_gamma   90.00
#
_symmetry.space_group_name_H-M   'P 1'
#
loop_
_entity.id
_entity.type
_entity.pdbx_description
1 polymer ?
#
loop_
_entity_poly.entity_id
_entity_poly.type
_entity_poly.pdbx_seq_one_letter_code
_entity_poly.pdbx_strand_id
1 'polypeptide(L)'
;MSIDYGSDIYEEPIVSTTFLPEDAQEKSLRPHTLKEYIGQEKAKGNLAVFIEAARRRGESLDHVLLHGPPGLGKTTLAGIIAAEMGVNIRITSGPAIEKPGDLAALLTNLNENDILFVDEIHRLNRAVEEILYPAMEDYAIDIIIGKGPSTTSIRLDLPHFTLVGATTRAGSLSAPLRDRFGVTLRLELYTPEELCQIVTRSAGILEVPIDADGAMEIARRSRGTPRIANRMLRRVRDFAQVKADGVITRRVADSALLALEVDYLGLDQVDRRMLRAIIENYGGGPVGLDTLAATIGEESVTLEDVYEPYLMQLGFLTRTPRGRCVTRKAYEHLHVEFMGQTQLEL
;
A
#
# COMPACT_ATOMS: atom_id res chain seq x y z
N MET A 1 -40.77 -23.12 -0.59
CA MET A 1 -40.15 -21.83 -0.85
C MET A 1 -38.65 -22.08 -0.92
N SER A 2 -38.12 -22.29 -2.12
CA SER A 2 -36.68 -22.50 -2.36
C SER A 2 -36.04 -21.14 -2.36
N ILE A 3 -35.07 -20.95 -1.43
CA ILE A 3 -34.19 -19.77 -1.43
C ILE A 3 -33.16 -20.03 -2.50
N ASP A 4 -33.22 -19.25 -3.56
CA ASP A 4 -32.28 -19.23 -4.66
C ASP A 4 -30.98 -18.55 -4.17
N TYR A 5 -29.91 -19.32 -4.01
CA TYR A 5 -28.56 -18.82 -3.79
C TYR A 5 -27.88 -18.57 -5.14
N GLY A 6 -28.44 -17.66 -5.91
CA GLY A 6 -27.89 -17.26 -7.19
C GLY A 6 -27.34 -15.86 -7.14
N SER A 7 -26.07 -15.74 -6.93
CA SER A 7 -25.11 -14.85 -7.60
C SER A 7 -23.78 -14.93 -6.84
N ASP A 8 -22.76 -15.39 -7.52
CA ASP A 8 -21.37 -15.28 -7.11
C ASP A 8 -21.05 -13.79 -6.85
N ILE A 9 -21.23 -13.38 -5.60
CA ILE A 9 -20.65 -12.13 -5.14
C ILE A 9 -19.14 -12.45 -5.09
N TYR A 10 -18.38 -12.00 -6.07
CA TYR A 10 -16.93 -11.94 -6.02
C TYR A 10 -16.56 -10.99 -4.86
N GLU A 11 -16.55 -11.53 -3.64
CA GLU A 11 -15.96 -10.81 -2.52
C GLU A 11 -14.45 -10.73 -2.76
N GLU A 12 -13.94 -9.52 -2.99
CA GLU A 12 -12.50 -9.32 -3.10
C GLU A 12 -11.78 -9.87 -1.86
N PRO A 13 -10.62 -10.55 -2.03
CA PRO A 13 -9.90 -11.17 -0.93
C PRO A 13 -9.60 -10.18 0.19
N ILE A 14 -9.88 -10.55 1.43
CA ILE A 14 -9.69 -9.70 2.62
C ILE A 14 -8.23 -9.26 2.79
N VAL A 15 -7.30 -10.04 2.26
CA VAL A 15 -5.85 -9.78 2.29
C VAL A 15 -5.35 -9.03 1.05
N SER A 16 -6.25 -8.63 0.14
CA SER A 16 -5.88 -7.80 -1.01
C SER A 16 -5.28 -6.48 -0.55
N THR A 17 -4.19 -6.05 -1.19
CA THR A 17 -3.57 -4.75 -0.95
C THR A 17 -4.22 -3.64 -1.76
N THR A 18 -5.16 -3.95 -2.67
CA THR A 18 -5.95 -2.97 -3.40
C THR A 18 -6.89 -2.21 -2.48
N PHE A 19 -7.29 -0.99 -2.89
CA PHE A 19 -8.26 -0.19 -2.14
C PHE A 19 -9.66 -0.76 -2.34
N LEU A 20 -10.30 -1.16 -1.24
CA LEU A 20 -11.71 -1.61 -1.23
C LEU A 20 -12.64 -0.48 -0.77
N PRO A 21 -13.94 -0.49 -1.16
CA PRO A 21 -14.92 0.50 -0.68
C PRO A 21 -14.99 0.61 0.85
N GLU A 22 -14.72 -0.48 1.55
CA GLU A 22 -14.69 -0.55 3.02
C GLU A 22 -13.53 0.26 3.62
N ASP A 23 -12.44 0.45 2.89
CA ASP A 23 -11.30 1.25 3.32
C ASP A 23 -11.64 2.75 3.39
N ALA A 24 -12.75 3.17 2.77
CA ALA A 24 -13.25 4.55 2.94
C ALA A 24 -13.58 4.87 4.41
N GLN A 25 -14.01 3.87 5.19
CA GLN A 25 -14.24 3.99 6.63
C GLN A 25 -12.93 3.99 7.45
N GLU A 26 -11.81 3.66 6.84
CA GLU A 26 -10.49 3.65 7.47
C GLU A 26 -10.04 5.06 7.90
N LYS A 27 -10.63 6.12 7.32
CA LYS A 27 -10.34 7.51 7.70
C LYS A 27 -10.49 7.76 9.20
N SER A 28 -11.46 7.13 9.86
CA SER A 28 -11.68 7.25 11.30
C SER A 28 -10.61 6.55 12.15
N LEU A 29 -9.90 5.55 11.58
CA LEU A 29 -8.86 4.79 12.26
C LEU A 29 -7.45 5.36 12.06
N ARG A 30 -7.29 6.37 11.17
CA ARG A 30 -5.98 6.93 10.86
C ARG A 30 -5.46 7.78 12.02
N PRO A 31 -4.18 7.64 12.40
CA PRO A 31 -3.55 8.59 13.31
C PRO A 31 -3.42 9.96 12.66
N HIS A 32 -3.51 11.01 13.50
CA HIS A 32 -3.42 12.40 13.07
C HIS A 32 -2.09 13.06 13.40
N THR A 33 -1.31 12.48 14.29
CA THR A 33 -0.02 13.00 14.76
C THR A 33 1.09 11.97 14.64
N LEU A 34 2.35 12.40 14.57
CA LEU A 34 3.51 11.49 14.60
C LEU A 34 3.55 10.68 15.89
N LYS A 35 3.04 11.20 16.99
CA LYS A 35 2.99 10.50 18.28
C LYS A 35 2.03 9.31 18.26
N GLU A 36 0.92 9.43 17.54
CA GLU A 36 -0.07 8.35 17.40
C GLU A 36 0.34 7.32 16.33
N TYR A 37 1.29 7.69 15.47
CA TYR A 37 1.75 6.84 14.38
C TYR A 37 2.69 5.76 14.90
N ILE A 38 2.19 4.53 14.97
CA ILE A 38 2.89 3.36 15.48
C ILE A 38 3.87 2.85 14.41
N GLY A 39 5.05 2.42 14.83
CA GLY A 39 6.08 1.85 13.97
C GLY A 39 6.83 2.89 13.13
N GLN A 40 7.61 2.39 12.16
CA GLN A 40 8.41 3.21 11.23
C GLN A 40 9.37 4.17 11.96
N GLU A 41 9.95 3.78 13.09
CA GLU A 41 10.64 4.66 14.04
C GLU A 41 11.75 5.50 13.38
N LYS A 42 12.51 4.90 12.45
CA LYS A 42 13.58 5.61 11.72
C LYS A 42 13.02 6.71 10.80
N ALA A 43 11.99 6.40 10.04
CA ALA A 43 11.35 7.36 9.13
C ALA A 43 10.66 8.48 9.92
N LYS A 44 9.95 8.12 10.98
CA LYS A 44 9.26 9.02 11.90
C LYS A 44 10.23 9.96 12.63
N GLY A 45 11.35 9.44 13.14
CA GLY A 45 12.35 10.23 13.83
C GLY A 45 12.99 11.28 12.92
N ASN A 46 13.38 10.91 11.72
CA ASN A 46 13.92 11.86 10.75
C ASN A 46 12.89 12.93 10.34
N LEU A 47 11.66 12.51 10.07
CA LEU A 47 10.59 13.39 9.66
C LEU A 47 10.25 14.42 10.76
N ALA A 48 10.24 14.01 12.03
CA ALA A 48 10.02 14.91 13.15
C ALA A 48 11.07 16.04 13.20
N VAL A 49 12.33 15.73 12.94
CA VAL A 49 13.42 16.73 12.88
C VAL A 49 13.21 17.70 11.72
N PHE A 50 12.88 17.18 10.52
CA PHE A 50 12.69 18.02 9.33
C PHE A 50 11.48 18.96 9.49
N ILE A 51 10.37 18.46 10.00
CA ILE A 51 9.16 19.24 10.28
C ILE A 51 9.47 20.35 11.29
N GLU A 52 10.11 20.02 12.41
CA GLU A 52 10.43 21.01 13.44
C GLU A 52 11.39 22.08 12.92
N ALA A 53 12.37 21.70 12.10
CA ALA A 53 13.30 22.63 11.49
C ALA A 53 12.59 23.61 10.51
N ALA A 54 11.73 23.08 9.63
CA ALA A 54 10.95 23.89 8.69
C ALA A 54 10.01 24.88 9.44
N ARG A 55 9.30 24.40 10.47
CA ARG A 55 8.43 25.23 11.32
C ARG A 55 9.18 26.37 12.00
N ARG A 56 10.37 26.10 12.56
CA ARG A 56 11.21 27.14 13.21
C ARG A 56 11.67 28.21 12.24
N ARG A 57 11.91 27.86 10.98
CA ARG A 57 12.29 28.82 9.94
C ARG A 57 11.09 29.53 9.29
N GLY A 58 9.87 29.01 9.50
CA GLY A 58 8.66 29.49 8.83
C GLY A 58 8.62 29.18 7.34
N GLU A 59 9.27 28.11 6.92
CA GLU A 59 9.42 27.66 5.53
C GLU A 59 8.58 26.41 5.25
N SER A 60 8.32 26.14 3.96
CA SER A 60 7.80 24.85 3.51
C SER A 60 8.78 23.72 3.83
N LEU A 61 8.28 22.52 4.04
CA LEU A 61 9.12 21.34 4.15
C LEU A 61 9.71 21.01 2.77
N ASP A 62 10.92 20.47 2.72
CA ASP A 62 11.47 19.91 1.50
C ASP A 62 10.53 18.86 0.90
N HIS A 63 10.57 18.68 -0.43
CA HIS A 63 9.76 17.67 -1.09
C HIS A 63 10.09 16.28 -0.58
N VAL A 64 9.05 15.49 -0.27
CA VAL A 64 9.15 14.17 0.38
C VAL A 64 8.71 13.06 -0.56
N LEU A 65 9.54 12.04 -0.74
CA LEU A 65 9.17 10.80 -1.41
C LEU A 65 8.94 9.68 -0.40
N LEU A 66 7.71 9.18 -0.34
CA LEU A 66 7.33 8.01 0.46
C LEU A 66 7.28 6.77 -0.43
N HIS A 67 8.09 5.76 -0.15
CA HIS A 67 8.07 4.54 -0.97
C HIS A 67 8.04 3.28 -0.13
N GLY A 68 7.48 2.22 -0.69
CA GLY A 68 7.35 0.91 -0.03
C GLY A 68 6.07 0.19 -0.42
N PRO A 69 5.87 -1.05 0.02
CA PRO A 69 4.69 -1.85 -0.27
C PRO A 69 3.37 -1.12 -0.07
N PRO A 70 2.28 -1.54 -0.73
CA PRO A 70 0.97 -0.92 -0.54
C PRO A 70 0.43 -1.19 0.87
N GLY A 71 -0.47 -0.31 1.36
CA GLY A 71 -1.14 -0.48 2.66
C GLY A 71 -0.32 -0.15 3.91
N LEU A 72 0.92 0.39 3.77
CA LEU A 72 1.80 0.75 4.89
C LEU A 72 1.54 2.13 5.49
N GLY A 73 0.55 2.89 4.99
CA GLY A 73 0.19 4.19 5.55
C GLY A 73 0.89 5.40 4.91
N LYS A 74 1.37 5.32 3.66
CA LYS A 74 1.96 6.45 2.92
C LYS A 74 1.05 7.68 2.91
N THR A 75 -0.21 7.51 2.53
CA THR A 75 -1.24 8.58 2.55
C THR A 75 -1.52 9.11 3.95
N THR A 76 -1.50 8.23 4.96
CA THR A 76 -1.67 8.62 6.37
C THR A 76 -0.50 9.50 6.82
N LEU A 77 0.72 9.11 6.47
CA LEU A 77 1.91 9.88 6.84
C LEU A 77 1.92 11.26 6.16
N ALA A 78 1.48 11.36 4.91
CA ALA A 78 1.30 12.65 4.24
C ALA A 78 0.30 13.55 4.97
N GLY A 79 -0.83 13.00 5.43
CA GLY A 79 -1.81 13.73 6.25
C GLY A 79 -1.23 14.18 7.60
N ILE A 80 -0.41 13.36 8.23
CA ILE A 80 0.29 13.70 9.47
C ILE A 80 1.29 14.84 9.22
N ILE A 81 2.06 14.81 8.14
CA ILE A 81 2.98 15.90 7.78
C ILE A 81 2.22 17.23 7.70
N ALA A 82 1.06 17.25 7.02
CA ALA A 82 0.24 18.44 6.91
C ALA A 82 -0.28 18.93 8.29
N ALA A 83 -0.77 18.01 9.11
CA ALA A 83 -1.25 18.32 10.45
C ALA A 83 -0.14 18.88 11.36
N GLU A 84 1.04 18.27 11.34
CA GLU A 84 2.20 18.71 12.13
C GLU A 84 2.77 20.06 11.62
N MET A 85 2.73 20.30 10.31
CA MET A 85 3.11 21.59 9.72
C MET A 85 2.03 22.69 9.94
N GLY A 86 0.78 22.28 10.23
CA GLY A 86 -0.35 23.21 10.39
C GLY A 86 -0.83 23.82 9.07
N VAL A 87 -0.72 23.08 7.96
CA VAL A 87 -1.07 23.51 6.60
C VAL A 87 -2.12 22.61 5.96
N ASN A 88 -2.71 23.05 4.84
CA ASN A 88 -3.66 22.23 4.10
C ASN A 88 -2.95 21.17 3.25
N ILE A 89 -3.68 20.08 2.97
CA ILE A 89 -3.23 19.04 2.05
C ILE A 89 -4.22 18.87 0.92
N ARG A 90 -3.73 18.88 -0.31
CA ARG A 90 -4.48 18.44 -1.50
C ARG A 90 -4.01 17.05 -1.89
N ILE A 91 -4.97 16.14 -2.05
CA ILE A 91 -4.71 14.74 -2.33
C ILE A 91 -5.15 14.46 -3.75
N THR A 92 -4.24 13.88 -4.53
CA THR A 92 -4.49 13.37 -5.90
C THR A 92 -3.68 12.09 -6.13
N SER A 93 -3.76 11.54 -7.34
CA SER A 93 -2.97 10.38 -7.74
C SER A 93 -2.36 10.59 -9.12
N GLY A 94 -1.26 9.88 -9.43
CA GLY A 94 -0.63 9.93 -10.75
C GLY A 94 -1.62 9.67 -11.90
N PRO A 95 -2.44 8.60 -11.86
CA PRO A 95 -3.46 8.35 -12.87
C PRO A 95 -4.52 9.43 -13.04
N ALA A 96 -4.81 10.21 -11.99
CA ALA A 96 -5.81 11.28 -12.04
C ALA A 96 -5.27 12.57 -12.71
N ILE A 97 -3.97 12.66 -12.93
CA ILE A 97 -3.31 13.79 -13.60
C ILE A 97 -2.98 13.36 -15.03
N GLU A 98 -3.94 13.51 -15.95
CA GLU A 98 -3.78 13.05 -17.32
C GLU A 98 -2.99 14.03 -18.20
N LYS A 99 -3.12 15.32 -17.92
CA LYS A 99 -2.57 16.39 -18.75
C LYS A 99 -1.78 17.41 -17.94
N PRO A 100 -0.79 18.06 -18.54
CA PRO A 100 -0.07 19.20 -17.94
C PRO A 100 -0.97 20.25 -17.32
N GLY A 101 -2.11 20.57 -17.96
CA GLY A 101 -3.08 21.54 -17.44
C GLY A 101 -3.77 21.11 -16.14
N ASP A 102 -3.96 19.81 -15.91
CA ASP A 102 -4.54 19.29 -14.66
C ASP A 102 -3.60 19.57 -13.49
N LEU A 103 -2.29 19.28 -13.69
CA LEU A 103 -1.27 19.59 -12.68
C LEU A 103 -1.14 21.10 -12.45
N ALA A 104 -1.12 21.92 -13.51
CA ALA A 104 -1.06 23.38 -13.39
C ALA A 104 -2.24 23.93 -12.58
N ALA A 105 -3.46 23.43 -12.81
CA ALA A 105 -4.63 23.79 -12.04
C ALA A 105 -4.53 23.38 -10.56
N LEU A 106 -3.94 22.25 -10.25
CA LEU A 106 -3.70 21.85 -8.85
C LEU A 106 -2.70 22.77 -8.18
N LEU A 107 -1.57 23.08 -8.84
CA LEU A 107 -0.47 23.86 -8.28
C LEU A 107 -0.87 25.34 -8.08
N THR A 108 -1.56 25.95 -9.03
CA THR A 108 -2.01 27.36 -8.93
C THR A 108 -3.10 27.61 -7.88
N ASN A 109 -3.74 26.53 -7.40
CA ASN A 109 -4.75 26.59 -6.33
C ASN A 109 -4.20 26.22 -4.94
N LEU A 110 -2.89 26.08 -4.78
CA LEU A 110 -2.25 25.94 -3.47
C LEU A 110 -2.07 27.30 -2.79
N ASN A 111 -2.06 27.28 -1.47
CA ASN A 111 -1.61 28.43 -0.68
C ASN A 111 -0.16 28.23 -0.24
N GLU A 112 0.42 29.27 0.35
CA GLU A 112 1.78 29.25 0.89
C GLU A 112 1.95 28.10 1.90
N ASN A 113 2.98 27.29 1.71
CA ASN A 113 3.35 26.10 2.48
C ASN A 113 2.37 24.91 2.43
N ASP A 114 1.31 24.97 1.61
CA ASP A 114 0.39 23.85 1.43
C ASP A 114 1.12 22.59 0.92
N ILE A 115 0.52 21.44 1.15
CA ILE A 115 1.04 20.15 0.68
C ILE A 115 0.22 19.64 -0.50
N LEU A 116 0.90 19.31 -1.58
CA LEU A 116 0.34 18.49 -2.68
C LEU A 116 0.79 17.04 -2.47
N PHE A 117 -0.16 16.14 -2.19
CA PHE A 117 0.09 14.71 -2.12
C PHE A 117 -0.32 14.03 -3.43
N VAL A 118 0.63 13.31 -4.05
CA VAL A 118 0.41 12.55 -5.29
C VAL A 118 0.67 11.07 -5.00
N ASP A 119 -0.41 10.28 -4.92
CA ASP A 119 -0.29 8.82 -4.78
C ASP A 119 0.06 8.19 -6.13
N GLU A 120 0.79 7.05 -6.11
CA GLU A 120 1.27 6.34 -7.30
C GLU A 120 1.96 7.30 -8.31
N ILE A 121 2.82 8.18 -7.79
CA ILE A 121 3.48 9.25 -8.57
C ILE A 121 4.29 8.70 -9.75
N HIS A 122 4.75 7.43 -9.70
CA HIS A 122 5.44 6.76 -10.81
C HIS A 122 4.56 6.54 -12.04
N ARG A 123 3.23 6.76 -11.93
CA ARG A 123 2.29 6.66 -13.04
C ARG A 123 2.00 7.99 -13.74
N LEU A 124 2.69 9.06 -13.36
CA LEU A 124 2.65 10.32 -14.12
C LEU A 124 3.23 10.08 -15.50
N ASN A 125 2.58 10.67 -16.52
CA ASN A 125 3.16 10.67 -17.84
C ASN A 125 4.27 11.71 -17.96
N ARG A 126 5.16 11.54 -18.93
CA ARG A 126 6.35 12.37 -19.09
C ARG A 126 6.04 13.86 -19.27
N ALA A 127 4.98 14.20 -19.98
CA ALA A 127 4.61 15.60 -20.20
C ALA A 127 4.19 16.31 -18.91
N VAL A 128 3.58 15.56 -17.98
CA VAL A 128 3.23 16.07 -16.64
C VAL A 128 4.48 16.19 -15.78
N GLU A 129 5.40 15.21 -15.82
CA GLU A 129 6.68 15.31 -15.10
C GLU A 129 7.50 16.53 -15.52
N GLU A 130 7.54 16.85 -16.82
CA GLU A 130 8.29 18.00 -17.36
C GLU A 130 7.79 19.36 -16.80
N ILE A 131 6.50 19.48 -16.44
CA ILE A 131 5.98 20.67 -15.73
C ILE A 131 6.28 20.60 -14.24
N LEU A 132 6.32 19.42 -13.67
CA LEU A 132 6.57 19.27 -12.25
C LEU A 132 8.01 19.67 -11.85
N TYR A 133 8.97 19.49 -12.74
CA TYR A 133 10.38 19.81 -12.46
C TYR A 133 10.59 21.29 -12.10
N PRO A 134 10.22 22.27 -12.94
CA PRO A 134 10.38 23.68 -12.57
C PRO A 134 9.47 24.09 -11.41
N ALA A 135 8.31 23.45 -11.25
CA ALA A 135 7.44 23.68 -10.11
C ALA A 135 8.09 23.30 -8.78
N MET A 136 8.90 22.22 -8.75
CA MET A 136 9.62 21.78 -7.55
C MET A 136 10.91 22.58 -7.28
N GLU A 137 11.62 23.01 -8.32
CA GLU A 137 12.90 23.70 -8.17
C GLU A 137 12.75 25.20 -8.02
N ASP A 138 11.94 25.82 -8.89
CA ASP A 138 11.82 27.26 -9.03
C ASP A 138 10.52 27.82 -8.47
N TYR A 139 9.59 26.97 -8.04
CA TYR A 139 8.23 27.35 -7.70
C TYR A 139 7.56 28.16 -8.81
N ALA A 140 7.70 27.70 -10.05
CA ALA A 140 7.12 28.31 -11.22
C ALA A 140 6.75 27.26 -12.27
N ILE A 141 5.77 27.58 -13.11
CA ILE A 141 5.39 26.76 -14.27
C ILE A 141 5.36 27.61 -15.53
N ASP A 142 5.78 27.03 -16.64
CA ASP A 142 5.70 27.63 -17.96
C ASP A 142 4.44 27.13 -18.69
N ILE A 143 3.50 28.04 -18.96
CA ILE A 143 2.28 27.73 -19.70
C ILE A 143 2.43 28.20 -21.14
N ILE A 144 2.26 27.30 -22.09
CA ILE A 144 2.28 27.59 -23.51
C ILE A 144 0.87 28.02 -23.97
N ILE A 145 0.72 29.26 -24.40
CA ILE A 145 -0.55 29.80 -24.89
C ILE A 145 -0.44 30.05 -26.40
N GLY A 146 -1.46 29.61 -27.14
CA GLY A 146 -1.53 29.79 -28.61
C GLY A 146 -1.21 28.50 -29.38
N LYS A 147 -1.34 28.57 -30.69
CA LYS A 147 -1.01 27.51 -31.65
C LYS A 147 -0.18 28.04 -32.80
N GLY A 148 0.80 27.26 -33.24
CA GLY A 148 1.66 27.64 -34.41
C GLY A 148 2.68 28.72 -34.09
N PRO A 149 3.05 29.57 -35.08
CA PRO A 149 4.12 30.58 -34.93
C PRO A 149 3.87 31.67 -33.91
N SER A 150 2.62 31.83 -33.44
CA SER A 150 2.22 32.82 -32.45
C SER A 150 2.19 32.24 -31.02
N THR A 151 2.85 31.12 -30.78
CA THR A 151 2.93 30.49 -29.45
C THR A 151 3.77 31.36 -28.51
N THR A 152 3.19 31.71 -27.37
CA THR A 152 3.88 32.47 -26.30
C THR A 152 3.94 31.62 -25.05
N SER A 153 5.10 31.56 -24.43
CA SER A 153 5.24 30.96 -23.08
C SER A 153 5.04 32.04 -22.03
N ILE A 154 4.19 31.79 -21.06
CA ILE A 154 3.99 32.63 -19.86
C ILE A 154 4.47 31.86 -18.66
N ARG A 155 5.43 32.42 -17.93
CA ARG A 155 5.87 31.89 -16.63
C ARG A 155 4.93 32.39 -15.54
N LEU A 156 4.37 31.45 -14.78
CA LEU A 156 3.55 31.70 -13.59
C LEU A 156 4.31 31.30 -12.35
N ASP A 157 4.47 32.25 -11.42
CA ASP A 157 5.02 31.97 -10.10
C ASP A 157 3.98 31.22 -9.27
N LEU A 158 4.43 30.24 -8.48
CA LEU A 158 3.66 29.43 -7.57
C LEU A 158 3.99 29.82 -6.12
N PRO A 159 3.05 29.67 -5.19
CA PRO A 159 3.40 29.72 -3.77
C PRO A 159 4.40 28.62 -3.42
N HIS A 160 5.23 28.83 -2.41
CA HIS A 160 6.06 27.75 -1.90
C HIS A 160 5.17 26.62 -1.36
N PHE A 161 5.42 25.42 -1.79
CA PHE A 161 4.64 24.23 -1.41
C PHE A 161 5.53 23.03 -1.19
N THR A 162 5.03 22.03 -0.49
CA THR A 162 5.68 20.74 -0.36
C THR A 162 4.99 19.70 -1.25
N LEU A 163 5.73 19.08 -2.17
CA LEU A 163 5.26 17.89 -2.85
C LEU A 163 5.56 16.66 -1.98
N VAL A 164 4.54 15.89 -1.66
CA VAL A 164 4.69 14.56 -1.06
C VAL A 164 4.28 13.52 -2.10
N GLY A 165 5.27 12.88 -2.71
CA GLY A 165 5.06 11.78 -3.65
C GLY A 165 4.99 10.44 -2.92
N ALA A 166 4.05 9.58 -3.30
CA ALA A 166 4.00 8.21 -2.82
C ALA A 166 4.11 7.22 -3.97
N THR A 167 4.84 6.12 -3.76
CA THR A 167 4.98 5.07 -4.77
C THR A 167 5.20 3.69 -4.16
N THR A 168 4.66 2.67 -4.81
CA THR A 168 4.98 1.27 -4.53
C THR A 168 6.22 0.81 -5.30
N ARG A 169 6.56 1.49 -6.40
CA ARG A 169 7.62 1.13 -7.36
C ARG A 169 8.64 2.26 -7.51
N ALA A 170 9.49 2.46 -6.49
CA ALA A 170 10.50 3.54 -6.50
C ALA A 170 11.47 3.46 -7.70
N GLY A 171 11.76 2.24 -8.18
CA GLY A 171 12.60 2.03 -9.35
C GLY A 171 11.95 2.44 -10.70
N SER A 172 10.63 2.66 -10.73
CA SER A 172 9.89 3.11 -11.92
C SER A 172 9.83 4.63 -12.05
N LEU A 173 10.26 5.37 -11.02
CA LEU A 173 10.41 6.83 -11.10
C LEU A 173 11.57 7.21 -12.01
N SER A 174 11.36 8.24 -12.82
CA SER A 174 12.44 8.84 -13.58
C SER A 174 13.54 9.39 -12.66
N ALA A 175 14.81 9.26 -13.04
CA ALA A 175 15.90 9.79 -12.25
C ALA A 175 15.76 11.30 -12.00
N PRO A 176 15.39 12.13 -13.01
CA PRO A 176 15.20 13.57 -12.79
C PRO A 176 14.13 13.90 -11.75
N LEU A 177 13.02 13.15 -11.71
CA LEU A 177 11.98 13.37 -10.71
C LEU A 177 12.44 12.95 -9.31
N ARG A 178 13.08 11.78 -9.22
CA ARG A 178 13.55 11.24 -7.94
C ARG A 178 14.58 12.14 -7.27
N ASP A 179 15.51 12.71 -8.06
CA ASP A 179 16.62 13.53 -7.55
C ASP A 179 16.16 14.90 -7.01
N ARG A 180 14.90 15.29 -7.29
CA ARG A 180 14.27 16.53 -6.79
C ARG A 180 13.62 16.38 -5.42
N PHE A 181 13.52 15.16 -4.91
CA PHE A 181 13.04 14.94 -3.55
C PHE A 181 14.19 15.08 -2.55
N GLY A 182 14.13 16.12 -1.72
CA GLY A 182 15.12 16.36 -0.66
C GLY A 182 15.06 15.31 0.45
N VAL A 183 13.88 14.74 0.67
CA VAL A 183 13.65 13.71 1.69
C VAL A 183 13.07 12.45 1.05
N THR A 184 13.77 11.33 1.20
CA THR A 184 13.27 10.02 0.73
C THR A 184 13.13 9.08 1.92
N LEU A 185 11.90 8.58 2.15
CA LEU A 185 11.55 7.70 3.26
C LEU A 185 11.02 6.36 2.73
N ARG A 186 11.72 5.28 3.08
CA ARG A 186 11.26 3.93 2.84
C ARG A 186 10.41 3.46 4.00
N LEU A 187 9.17 3.06 3.72
CA LEU A 187 8.31 2.40 4.68
C LEU A 187 8.52 0.89 4.57
N GLU A 188 8.67 0.25 5.72
CA GLU A 188 8.90 -1.19 5.84
C GLU A 188 7.63 -1.90 6.33
N LEU A 189 7.58 -3.21 6.15
CA LEU A 189 6.50 -4.02 6.72
C LEU A 189 6.58 -3.95 8.24
N TYR A 190 5.40 -3.90 8.86
CA TYR A 190 5.27 -3.85 10.32
C TYR A 190 5.53 -5.20 10.96
N THR A 191 6.08 -5.19 12.14
CA THR A 191 6.19 -6.41 12.95
C THR A 191 4.81 -6.81 13.50
N PRO A 192 4.62 -8.08 13.90
CA PRO A 192 3.39 -8.50 14.57
C PRO A 192 3.08 -7.69 15.83
N GLU A 193 4.10 -7.27 16.57
CA GLU A 193 3.97 -6.48 17.80
C GLU A 193 3.46 -5.06 17.50
N GLU A 194 3.98 -4.41 16.46
CA GLU A 194 3.51 -3.10 15.99
C GLU A 194 2.08 -3.20 15.47
N LEU A 195 1.76 -4.25 14.69
CA LEU A 195 0.39 -4.47 14.21
C LEU A 195 -0.58 -4.78 15.35
N CYS A 196 -0.15 -5.51 16.38
CA CYS A 196 -0.95 -5.76 17.57
C CYS A 196 -1.34 -4.44 18.26
N GLN A 197 -0.41 -3.49 18.38
CA GLN A 197 -0.70 -2.16 18.92
C GLN A 197 -1.69 -1.40 18.01
N ILE A 198 -1.54 -1.48 16.69
CA ILE A 198 -2.47 -0.85 15.72
C ILE A 198 -3.86 -1.47 15.84
N VAL A 199 -3.97 -2.80 15.92
CA VAL A 199 -5.24 -3.52 16.07
C VAL A 199 -5.92 -3.14 17.39
N THR A 200 -5.18 -3.11 18.50
CA THR A 200 -5.70 -2.72 19.82
C THR A 200 -6.20 -1.28 19.82
N ARG A 201 -5.43 -0.35 19.25
CA ARG A 201 -5.87 1.05 19.09
C ARG A 201 -7.12 1.15 18.22
N SER A 202 -7.15 0.45 17.09
CA SER A 202 -8.29 0.47 16.18
C SER A 202 -9.55 -0.15 16.81
N ALA A 203 -9.39 -1.23 17.58
CA ALA A 203 -10.48 -1.85 18.34
C ALA A 203 -11.08 -0.88 19.35
N GLY A 204 -10.23 -0.12 20.07
CA GLY A 204 -10.70 0.94 20.98
C GLY A 204 -11.51 2.03 20.29
N ILE A 205 -11.09 2.49 19.09
CA ILE A 205 -11.84 3.49 18.29
C ILE A 205 -13.16 2.92 17.78
N LEU A 206 -13.20 1.63 17.46
CA LEU A 206 -14.41 0.92 17.02
C LEU A 206 -15.30 0.45 18.19
N GLU A 207 -14.89 0.71 19.42
CA GLU A 207 -15.58 0.27 20.65
C GLU A 207 -15.81 -1.25 20.70
N VAL A 208 -14.82 -2.01 20.21
CA VAL A 208 -14.85 -3.49 20.19
C VAL A 208 -13.96 -4.05 21.27
N PRO A 209 -14.48 -4.79 22.24
CA PRO A 209 -13.66 -5.47 23.23
C PRO A 209 -12.75 -6.52 22.58
N ILE A 210 -11.44 -6.43 22.85
CA ILE A 210 -10.44 -7.36 22.33
C ILE A 210 -9.40 -7.66 23.43
N ASP A 211 -9.00 -8.92 23.56
CA ASP A 211 -7.88 -9.28 24.42
C ASP A 211 -6.53 -9.23 23.66
N ALA A 212 -5.42 -9.27 24.40
CA ALA A 212 -4.09 -9.17 23.80
C ALA A 212 -3.78 -10.35 22.85
N ASP A 213 -4.27 -11.54 23.15
CA ASP A 213 -4.04 -12.72 22.33
C ASP A 213 -4.88 -12.68 21.03
N GLY A 214 -6.11 -12.16 21.09
CA GLY A 214 -6.96 -11.92 19.92
C GLY A 214 -6.37 -10.86 19.00
N ALA A 215 -5.86 -9.77 19.56
CA ALA A 215 -5.18 -8.73 18.79
C ALA A 215 -3.90 -9.27 18.12
N MET A 216 -3.11 -10.06 18.83
CA MET A 216 -1.90 -10.70 18.29
C MET A 216 -2.23 -11.73 17.19
N GLU A 217 -3.32 -12.48 17.33
CA GLU A 217 -3.75 -13.43 16.30
C GLU A 217 -4.11 -12.74 14.98
N ILE A 218 -4.85 -11.61 15.03
CA ILE A 218 -5.12 -10.77 13.87
C ILE A 218 -3.81 -10.21 13.30
N ALA A 219 -2.96 -9.67 14.16
CA ALA A 219 -1.69 -9.05 13.76
C ALA A 219 -0.78 -9.99 12.97
N ARG A 220 -0.61 -11.22 13.46
CA ARG A 220 0.26 -12.23 12.82
C ARG A 220 -0.19 -12.61 11.42
N ARG A 221 -1.50 -12.63 11.15
CA ARG A 221 -2.05 -12.98 9.84
C ARG A 221 -2.15 -11.79 8.88
N SER A 222 -1.82 -10.58 9.35
CA SER A 222 -2.00 -9.32 8.58
C SER A 222 -0.86 -8.97 7.63
N ARG A 223 0.05 -9.90 7.36
CA ARG A 223 1.14 -9.76 6.35
C ARG A 223 2.00 -8.50 6.50
N GLY A 224 2.22 -8.03 7.73
CA GLY A 224 2.98 -6.81 7.97
C GLY A 224 2.28 -5.52 7.53
N THR A 225 0.97 -5.54 7.28
CA THR A 225 0.23 -4.43 6.64
C THR A 225 -0.91 -3.91 7.51
N PRO A 226 -0.86 -2.65 7.98
CA PRO A 226 -1.93 -2.04 8.78
C PRO A 226 -3.31 -2.05 8.13
N ARG A 227 -3.40 -1.86 6.81
CA ARG A 227 -4.66 -1.92 6.06
C ARG A 227 -5.33 -3.30 6.19
N ILE A 228 -4.54 -4.37 6.00
CA ILE A 228 -5.04 -5.76 6.14
C ILE A 228 -5.45 -6.03 7.59
N ALA A 229 -4.65 -5.57 8.57
CA ALA A 229 -4.98 -5.71 9.99
C ALA A 229 -6.32 -5.08 10.35
N ASN A 230 -6.58 -3.87 9.87
CA ASN A 230 -7.85 -3.18 10.10
C ASN A 230 -9.04 -3.86 9.40
N ARG A 231 -8.85 -4.39 8.19
CA ARG A 231 -9.88 -5.19 7.50
C ARG A 231 -10.22 -6.45 8.29
N MET A 232 -9.19 -7.21 8.69
CA MET A 232 -9.37 -8.41 9.50
C MET A 232 -10.07 -8.11 10.82
N LEU A 233 -9.67 -7.04 11.52
CA LEU A 233 -10.31 -6.61 12.75
C LEU A 233 -11.81 -6.41 12.58
N ARG A 234 -12.24 -5.72 11.52
CA ARG A 234 -13.67 -5.49 11.25
C ARG A 234 -14.42 -6.79 10.99
N ARG A 235 -13.86 -7.69 10.19
CA ARG A 235 -14.49 -8.99 9.92
C ARG A 235 -14.55 -9.86 11.16
N VAL A 236 -13.47 -9.92 11.93
CA VAL A 236 -13.46 -10.66 13.20
C VAL A 236 -14.45 -10.07 14.20
N ARG A 237 -14.61 -8.74 14.24
CA ARG A 237 -15.65 -8.07 15.04
C ARG A 237 -17.04 -8.58 14.69
N ASP A 238 -17.37 -8.63 13.38
CA ASP A 238 -18.69 -9.08 12.92
C ASP A 238 -18.96 -10.53 13.35
N PHE A 239 -17.94 -11.39 13.28
CA PHE A 239 -18.01 -12.76 13.83
C PHE A 239 -18.18 -12.78 15.35
N ALA A 240 -17.43 -11.95 16.08
CA ALA A 240 -17.54 -11.87 17.54
C ALA A 240 -18.95 -11.47 17.98
N GLN A 241 -19.54 -10.49 17.31
CA GLN A 241 -20.90 -10.00 17.62
C GLN A 241 -22.00 -10.99 17.28
N VAL A 242 -21.86 -11.80 16.22
CA VAL A 242 -22.92 -12.69 15.74
C VAL A 242 -22.77 -14.11 16.29
N LYS A 243 -21.54 -14.61 16.44
CA LYS A 243 -21.25 -16.02 16.77
C LYS A 243 -20.62 -16.22 18.15
N ALA A 244 -20.34 -15.13 18.89
CA ALA A 244 -19.76 -15.16 20.23
C ALA A 244 -20.42 -14.11 21.14
N ASP A 245 -19.78 -13.77 22.23
CA ASP A 245 -20.24 -12.81 23.27
C ASP A 245 -19.84 -11.34 22.98
N GLY A 246 -19.38 -11.04 21.75
CA GLY A 246 -18.96 -9.71 21.34
C GLY A 246 -17.50 -9.37 21.68
N VAL A 247 -16.77 -10.27 22.35
CA VAL A 247 -15.35 -10.08 22.70
C VAL A 247 -14.46 -10.83 21.73
N ILE A 248 -13.46 -10.16 21.20
CA ILE A 248 -12.47 -10.77 20.31
C ILE A 248 -11.36 -11.42 21.17
N THR A 249 -11.50 -12.71 21.41
CA THR A 249 -10.45 -13.54 22.01
C THR A 249 -9.64 -14.22 20.92
N ARG A 250 -8.49 -14.81 21.25
CA ARG A 250 -7.69 -15.62 20.31
C ARG A 250 -8.54 -16.67 19.61
N ARG A 251 -9.41 -17.38 20.34
CA ARG A 251 -10.26 -18.43 19.74
C ARG A 251 -11.26 -17.86 18.74
N VAL A 252 -11.86 -16.71 19.05
CA VAL A 252 -12.81 -16.03 18.16
C VAL A 252 -12.07 -15.54 16.91
N ALA A 253 -10.92 -14.91 17.07
CA ALA A 253 -10.09 -14.44 15.95
C ALA A 253 -9.66 -15.59 15.03
N ASP A 254 -9.13 -16.67 15.60
CA ASP A 254 -8.72 -17.86 14.84
C ASP A 254 -9.89 -18.47 14.06
N SER A 255 -11.02 -18.73 14.74
CA SER A 255 -12.21 -19.31 14.11
C SER A 255 -12.78 -18.42 12.97
N ALA A 256 -12.80 -17.10 13.19
CA ALA A 256 -13.28 -16.14 12.19
C ALA A 256 -12.35 -16.09 10.97
N LEU A 257 -11.04 -16.01 11.18
CA LEU A 257 -10.06 -15.93 10.09
C LEU A 257 -10.01 -17.24 9.29
N LEU A 258 -10.14 -18.39 9.94
CA LEU A 258 -10.28 -19.68 9.22
C LEU A 258 -11.57 -19.75 8.40
N ALA A 259 -12.70 -19.24 8.93
CA ALA A 259 -13.95 -19.17 8.17
C ALA A 259 -13.87 -18.20 6.98
N LEU A 260 -12.97 -17.22 7.02
CA LEU A 260 -12.64 -16.30 5.94
C LEU A 260 -11.50 -16.83 5.06
N GLU A 261 -11.16 -18.12 5.20
CA GLU A 261 -10.13 -18.81 4.43
C GLU A 261 -8.70 -18.24 4.56
N VAL A 262 -8.43 -17.49 5.63
CA VAL A 262 -7.10 -16.98 5.97
C VAL A 262 -6.44 -17.94 6.95
N ASP A 263 -5.35 -18.58 6.54
CA ASP A 263 -4.62 -19.53 7.37
C ASP A 263 -3.74 -18.87 8.45
N TYR A 264 -3.04 -19.68 9.24
CA TYR A 264 -2.22 -19.21 10.36
C TYR A 264 -1.00 -18.36 9.95
N LEU A 265 -0.59 -18.40 8.69
CA LEU A 265 0.43 -17.51 8.10
C LEU A 265 -0.18 -16.32 7.37
N GLY A 266 -1.50 -16.19 7.33
CA GLY A 266 -2.17 -15.13 6.60
C GLY A 266 -2.29 -15.38 5.09
N LEU A 267 -2.13 -16.63 4.62
CA LEU A 267 -2.40 -16.98 3.23
C LEU A 267 -3.90 -17.13 3.01
N ASP A 268 -4.40 -16.54 1.92
CA ASP A 268 -5.78 -16.70 1.49
C ASP A 268 -5.95 -17.82 0.45
N GLN A 269 -7.13 -17.93 -0.11
CA GLN A 269 -7.45 -18.91 -1.13
C GLN A 269 -6.62 -18.71 -2.41
N VAL A 270 -6.37 -17.46 -2.82
CA VAL A 270 -5.62 -17.15 -4.05
C VAL A 270 -4.14 -17.52 -3.90
N ASP A 271 -3.52 -17.21 -2.75
CA ASP A 271 -2.15 -17.63 -2.45
C ASP A 271 -1.99 -19.15 -2.56
N ARG A 272 -2.89 -19.88 -1.89
CA ARG A 272 -2.85 -21.35 -1.90
C ARG A 272 -3.11 -21.91 -3.30
N ARG A 273 -4.04 -21.31 -4.07
CA ARG A 273 -4.33 -21.69 -5.46
C ARG A 273 -3.13 -21.42 -6.36
N MET A 274 -2.46 -20.29 -6.18
CA MET A 274 -1.25 -19.93 -6.91
C MET A 274 -0.12 -20.92 -6.66
N LEU A 275 0.18 -21.23 -5.40
CA LEU A 275 1.22 -22.19 -5.06
C LEU A 275 0.89 -23.60 -5.55
N ARG A 276 -0.36 -24.06 -5.38
CA ARG A 276 -0.82 -25.37 -5.88
C ARG A 276 -0.74 -25.48 -7.39
N ALA A 277 -1.16 -24.45 -8.13
CA ALA A 277 -1.08 -24.42 -9.58
C ALA A 277 0.37 -24.59 -10.07
N ILE A 278 1.34 -23.95 -9.43
CA ILE A 278 2.76 -24.11 -9.77
C ILE A 278 3.23 -25.54 -9.47
N ILE A 279 2.79 -26.12 -8.36
CA ILE A 279 3.17 -27.50 -7.97
C ILE A 279 2.55 -28.52 -8.92
N GLU A 280 1.23 -28.47 -9.09
CA GLU A 280 0.44 -29.52 -9.76
C GLU A 280 0.58 -29.46 -11.28
N ASN A 281 0.56 -28.24 -11.87
CA ASN A 281 0.56 -28.08 -13.32
C ASN A 281 1.96 -27.89 -13.92
N TYR A 282 2.93 -27.45 -13.11
CA TYR A 282 4.28 -27.09 -13.59
C TYR A 282 5.41 -27.76 -12.80
N GLY A 283 5.11 -28.80 -12.01
CA GLY A 283 6.11 -29.58 -11.27
C GLY A 283 6.97 -28.77 -10.30
N GLY A 284 6.43 -27.66 -9.74
CA GLY A 284 7.13 -26.72 -8.87
C GLY A 284 7.78 -25.55 -9.59
N GLY A 285 7.63 -25.44 -10.89
CA GLY A 285 8.17 -24.38 -11.74
C GLY A 285 9.46 -24.74 -12.48
N PRO A 286 10.04 -23.81 -13.28
CA PRO A 286 9.64 -22.41 -13.44
C PRO A 286 8.42 -22.18 -14.35
N VAL A 287 7.55 -21.23 -14.01
CA VAL A 287 6.40 -20.83 -14.82
C VAL A 287 6.38 -19.30 -15.01
N GLY A 288 6.02 -18.85 -16.21
CA GLY A 288 5.85 -17.43 -16.54
C GLY A 288 4.66 -16.81 -15.82
N LEU A 289 4.71 -15.49 -15.54
CA LEU A 289 3.65 -14.77 -14.83
C LEU A 289 2.31 -14.86 -15.55
N ASP A 290 2.29 -14.55 -16.85
CA ASP A 290 1.05 -14.53 -17.64
C ASP A 290 0.43 -15.91 -17.78
N THR A 291 1.26 -16.97 -17.89
CA THR A 291 0.82 -18.35 -17.91
C THR A 291 0.17 -18.72 -16.58
N LEU A 292 0.80 -18.35 -15.46
CA LEU A 292 0.27 -18.62 -14.13
C LEU A 292 -1.05 -17.85 -13.89
N ALA A 293 -1.10 -16.58 -14.27
CA ALA A 293 -2.28 -15.72 -14.17
C ALA A 293 -3.47 -16.33 -14.94
N ALA A 294 -3.25 -16.75 -16.19
CA ALA A 294 -4.25 -17.43 -16.99
C ALA A 294 -4.70 -18.76 -16.35
N THR A 295 -3.77 -19.52 -15.74
CA THR A 295 -4.09 -20.81 -15.10
C THR A 295 -5.02 -20.65 -13.90
N ILE A 296 -4.85 -19.59 -13.10
CA ILE A 296 -5.64 -19.39 -11.87
C ILE A 296 -6.79 -18.40 -12.06
N GLY A 297 -6.93 -17.80 -13.25
CA GLY A 297 -7.99 -16.83 -13.55
C GLY A 297 -7.82 -15.50 -12.85
N GLU A 298 -6.58 -15.01 -12.70
CA GLU A 298 -6.25 -13.72 -12.08
C GLU A 298 -5.49 -12.82 -13.07
N GLU A 299 -5.41 -11.53 -12.78
CA GLU A 299 -4.59 -10.60 -13.57
C GLU A 299 -3.10 -10.74 -13.19
N SER A 300 -2.22 -10.70 -14.20
CA SER A 300 -0.77 -10.78 -14.01
C SER A 300 -0.24 -9.71 -13.04
N VAL A 301 -0.75 -8.47 -13.18
CA VAL A 301 -0.36 -7.34 -12.31
C VAL A 301 -0.77 -7.60 -10.85
N THR A 302 -1.96 -8.16 -10.64
CA THR A 302 -2.46 -8.52 -9.31
C THR A 302 -1.57 -9.58 -8.65
N LEU A 303 -1.17 -10.61 -9.40
CA LEU A 303 -0.23 -11.61 -8.87
C LEU A 303 1.11 -11.00 -8.50
N GLU A 304 1.67 -10.15 -9.37
CA GLU A 304 2.99 -9.54 -9.17
C GLU A 304 3.03 -8.53 -8.01
N ASP A 305 1.98 -7.72 -7.86
CA ASP A 305 1.99 -6.60 -6.92
C ASP A 305 1.38 -6.96 -5.55
N VAL A 306 0.47 -7.94 -5.50
CA VAL A 306 -0.30 -8.27 -4.29
C VAL A 306 0.18 -9.56 -3.64
N TYR A 307 0.32 -10.64 -4.41
CA TYR A 307 0.54 -11.99 -3.88
C TYR A 307 2.02 -12.39 -3.82
N GLU A 308 2.76 -12.22 -4.92
CA GLU A 308 4.17 -12.62 -4.99
C GLU A 308 5.04 -12.02 -3.87
N PRO A 309 4.92 -10.72 -3.50
CA PRO A 309 5.83 -10.14 -2.52
C PRO A 309 5.76 -10.83 -1.17
N TYR A 310 4.56 -11.18 -0.73
CA TYR A 310 4.37 -11.87 0.54
C TYR A 310 4.84 -13.33 0.49
N LEU A 311 4.51 -14.05 -0.58
CA LEU A 311 4.96 -15.42 -0.78
C LEU A 311 6.50 -15.52 -0.88
N MET A 312 7.14 -14.55 -1.50
CA MET A 312 8.60 -14.44 -1.54
C MET A 312 9.20 -14.12 -0.16
N GLN A 313 8.55 -13.24 0.61
CA GLN A 313 8.98 -12.93 1.99
C GLN A 313 8.92 -14.16 2.90
N LEU A 314 7.88 -14.98 2.80
CA LEU A 314 7.76 -16.24 3.52
C LEU A 314 8.79 -17.28 3.02
N GLY A 315 9.41 -17.03 1.88
CA GLY A 315 10.30 -17.95 1.23
C GLY A 315 9.56 -19.14 0.60
N PHE A 316 8.31 -18.96 0.21
CA PHE A 316 7.48 -19.96 -0.48
C PHE A 316 7.65 -19.92 -1.98
N LEU A 317 7.96 -18.74 -2.51
CA LEU A 317 8.13 -18.47 -3.92
C LEU A 317 9.51 -17.88 -4.20
N THR A 318 10.13 -18.26 -5.29
CA THR A 318 11.36 -17.64 -5.82
C THR A 318 11.14 -17.20 -7.26
N ARG A 319 11.76 -16.07 -7.61
CA ARG A 319 11.73 -15.52 -8.96
C ARG A 319 13.07 -15.82 -9.64
N THR A 320 13.03 -16.51 -10.76
CA THR A 320 14.18 -16.84 -11.61
C THR A 320 14.05 -16.15 -12.97
N PRO A 321 15.13 -16.05 -13.79
CA PRO A 321 15.01 -15.54 -15.15
C PRO A 321 14.04 -16.32 -16.05
N ARG A 322 13.77 -17.60 -15.71
CA ARG A 322 12.84 -18.48 -16.45
C ARG A 322 11.40 -18.39 -15.94
N GLY A 323 11.17 -17.80 -14.76
CA GLY A 323 9.84 -17.70 -14.15
C GLY A 323 9.83 -17.96 -12.65
N ARG A 324 8.64 -18.25 -12.13
CA ARG A 324 8.34 -18.46 -10.70
C ARG A 324 8.52 -19.93 -10.34
N CYS A 325 9.17 -20.19 -9.22
CA CYS A 325 9.36 -21.52 -8.66
C CYS A 325 8.89 -21.58 -7.21
N VAL A 326 8.24 -22.66 -6.84
CA VAL A 326 7.82 -22.93 -5.46
C VAL A 326 8.97 -23.58 -4.71
N THR A 327 9.16 -23.20 -3.45
CA THR A 327 10.21 -23.77 -2.59
C THR A 327 9.70 -24.95 -1.78
N ARG A 328 10.61 -25.75 -1.23
CA ARG A 328 10.27 -26.87 -0.34
C ARG A 328 9.40 -26.44 0.85
N LYS A 329 9.61 -25.26 1.40
CA LYS A 329 8.79 -24.72 2.50
C LYS A 329 7.31 -24.61 2.14
N ALA A 330 6.99 -24.27 0.89
CA ALA A 330 5.61 -24.17 0.45
C ALA A 330 4.96 -25.55 0.29
N TYR A 331 5.70 -26.56 -0.17
CA TYR A 331 5.20 -27.94 -0.19
C TYR A 331 4.87 -28.43 1.22
N GLU A 332 5.75 -28.19 2.18
CA GLU A 332 5.55 -28.53 3.59
C GLU A 332 4.31 -27.84 4.17
N HIS A 333 4.14 -26.53 3.88
CA HIS A 333 2.98 -25.75 4.32
C HIS A 333 1.66 -26.25 3.71
N LEU A 334 1.66 -26.60 2.43
CA LEU A 334 0.47 -27.11 1.73
C LEU A 334 0.20 -28.59 1.98
N HIS A 335 1.05 -29.27 2.77
CA HIS A 335 1.01 -30.70 3.01
C HIS A 335 1.04 -31.54 1.72
N VAL A 336 1.82 -31.09 0.73
CA VAL A 336 2.05 -31.79 -0.52
C VAL A 336 3.42 -32.45 -0.49
N GLU A 337 3.51 -33.70 -0.95
CA GLU A 337 4.77 -34.42 -1.01
C GLU A 337 5.73 -33.74 -2.00
N PHE A 338 6.96 -33.42 -1.53
CA PHE A 338 7.99 -32.86 -2.37
C PHE A 338 8.64 -33.99 -3.21
N MET A 339 8.11 -34.19 -4.40
CA MET A 339 8.77 -34.99 -5.40
C MET A 339 9.95 -34.18 -5.95
N GLY A 340 11.16 -34.44 -5.45
CA GLY A 340 12.36 -33.65 -5.74
C GLY A 340 12.43 -33.27 -7.22
N GLN A 341 12.67 -31.98 -7.51
CA GLN A 341 12.97 -31.54 -8.86
C GLN A 341 14.19 -32.33 -9.32
N THR A 342 14.03 -33.14 -10.33
CA THR A 342 15.16 -33.72 -11.06
C THR A 342 15.92 -32.52 -11.61
N GLN A 343 17.01 -32.10 -10.95
CA GLN A 343 17.96 -31.18 -11.53
C GLN A 343 18.43 -31.82 -12.81
N LEU A 344 17.95 -31.36 -13.96
CA LEU A 344 18.66 -31.53 -15.20
C LEU A 344 19.98 -30.76 -15.04
N GLU A 345 20.99 -31.45 -14.57
CA GLU A 345 22.38 -31.04 -14.74
C GLU A 345 22.60 -30.83 -16.23
N LEU A 346 22.84 -29.58 -16.64
CA LEU A 346 23.43 -29.21 -17.92
C LEU A 346 24.73 -28.49 -17.65
#